data_2759bc8c07bfbda0f41f95babb442537
#
_entry.id   2759bc8c07bfbda0f41f95babb442537
#
_cell.length_a   1.000
_cell.length_b   1.000
_cell.length_c   1.000
_cell.angle_alpha   90.00
_cell.angle_beta   90.00
_cell.angle_gamma   90.00
#
_symmetry.space_group_name_H-M   'P 1'
#
loop_
_entity.id
_entity.type
_entity.pdbx_description
1 polymer ?
#
loop_
_entity_poly.entity_id
_entity_poly.type
_entity_poly.pdbx_seq_one_letter_code
_entity_poly.pdbx_strand_id
1 'polypeptide(L)'
;MEDKPDTIILDPPREGINPKAIEKIIKFDAETLVYVSCKASSLAKDLLLFEEGGYKVRKICSVDMFPRTYHVETVVLLSRVNPDK
;
A
#
# COMPACT_ATOMS: atom_id res chain seq x y z
N MET A 1 26.15 5.07 0.23
CA MET A 1 25.18 5.05 0.77
C MET A 1 24.20 4.32 0.11
N GLU A 2 23.41 3.83 0.66
CA GLU A 2 22.59 3.15 0.13
C GLU A 2 21.52 3.82 -0.25
N ASP A 3 20.94 3.62 -1.19
CA ASP A 3 19.93 4.35 -1.67
C ASP A 3 18.69 3.63 -1.61
N LYS A 4 18.28 3.24 -0.43
CA LYS A 4 17.00 2.70 -0.25
C LYS A 4 16.01 3.76 -0.48
N PRO A 5 15.00 3.61 -1.32
CA PRO A 5 13.98 4.65 -1.47
C PRO A 5 13.18 4.75 -0.20
N ASP A 6 12.84 5.97 0.18
CA ASP A 6 11.99 6.18 1.33
C ASP A 6 10.55 5.87 1.01
N THR A 7 10.13 5.93 -0.22
CA THR A 7 8.76 5.72 -0.62
C THR A 7 8.67 4.75 -1.78
N ILE A 8 7.78 3.80 -1.67
CA ILE A 8 7.50 2.89 -2.77
C ILE A 8 6.06 3.08 -3.18
N ILE A 9 5.81 3.24 -4.46
CA ILE A 9 4.46 3.37 -4.98
C ILE A 9 4.04 2.02 -5.54
N LEU A 10 2.91 1.52 -5.05
CA LEU A 10 2.41 0.22 -5.43
C LEU A 10 1.14 0.40 -6.24
N ASP A 11 1.11 -0.21 -7.42
CA ASP A 11 -0.05 -0.14 -8.28
C ASP A 11 -0.41 -1.57 -8.67
N PRO A 12 -0.94 -2.34 -7.75
CA PRO A 12 -1.15 -3.77 -7.97
C PRO A 12 -2.32 -4.07 -8.86
N PRO A 13 -2.41 -5.29 -9.37
CA PRO A 13 -3.56 -5.68 -10.17
C PRO A 13 -4.82 -5.74 -9.33
N ARG A 14 -5.96 -5.93 -9.98
CA ARG A 14 -7.24 -5.88 -9.28
C ARG A 14 -7.37 -6.93 -8.19
N GLU A 15 -6.76 -8.08 -8.38
CA GLU A 15 -6.86 -9.12 -7.38
C GLU A 15 -5.93 -8.90 -6.20
N GLY A 16 -5.14 -7.84 -6.23
CA GLY A 16 -4.26 -7.55 -5.11
C GLY A 16 -2.87 -8.08 -5.32
N ILE A 17 -2.05 -7.95 -4.31
CA ILE A 17 -0.65 -8.36 -4.40
C ILE A 17 -0.49 -9.76 -3.83
N ASN A 18 0.31 -10.55 -4.50
CA ASN A 18 0.62 -11.88 -4.01
C ASN A 18 1.28 -11.76 -2.63
N PRO A 19 0.90 -12.59 -1.66
CA PRO A 19 1.49 -12.51 -0.32
C PRO A 19 3.02 -12.59 -0.31
N LYS A 20 3.60 -13.36 -1.21
CA LYS A 20 5.05 -13.43 -1.26
C LYS A 20 5.66 -12.11 -1.72
N ALA A 21 4.98 -11.42 -2.61
CA ALA A 21 5.45 -10.12 -3.06
C ALA A 21 5.33 -9.10 -1.93
N ILE A 22 4.27 -9.21 -1.13
CA ILE A 22 4.12 -8.32 0.01
C ILE A 22 5.26 -8.54 1.00
N GLU A 23 5.65 -9.78 1.23
CA GLU A 23 6.77 -10.05 2.11
C GLU A 23 8.04 -9.38 1.61
N LYS A 24 8.26 -9.41 0.31
CA LYS A 24 9.44 -8.78 -0.25
C LYS A 24 9.40 -7.27 -0.08
N ILE A 25 8.24 -6.69 -0.25
CA ILE A 25 8.09 -5.25 -0.07
C ILE A 25 8.37 -4.88 1.38
N ILE A 26 7.88 -5.67 2.31
CA ILE A 26 8.11 -5.42 3.72
C ILE A 26 9.59 -5.55 4.05
N LYS A 27 10.25 -6.54 3.48
CA LYS A 27 11.67 -6.72 3.73
C LYS A 27 12.50 -5.58 3.18
N PHE A 28 12.01 -4.95 2.12
CA PHE A 28 12.71 -3.82 1.56
C PHE A 28 12.75 -2.68 2.55
N ASP A 29 11.76 -2.60 3.42
CA ASP A 29 11.81 -1.73 4.59
C ASP A 29 11.77 -0.25 4.25
N ALA A 30 11.01 0.12 3.24
CA ALA A 30 10.81 1.54 2.94
C ALA A 30 9.99 2.17 4.05
N GLU A 31 10.24 3.44 4.30
CA GLU A 31 9.50 4.13 5.35
C GLU A 31 8.05 4.35 4.99
N THR A 32 7.77 4.57 3.74
CA THR A 32 6.43 4.92 3.29
C THR A 32 6.03 4.09 2.10
N LEU A 33 4.78 3.64 2.10
CA LEU A 33 4.23 2.95 0.96
C LEU A 33 3.00 3.70 0.51
N VAL A 34 2.85 3.86 -0.81
CA VAL A 34 1.66 4.44 -1.39
C VAL A 34 1.00 3.36 -2.19
N TYR A 35 -0.20 2.97 -1.81
CA TYR A 35 -0.91 1.87 -2.45
C TYR A 35 -2.08 2.45 -3.22
N VAL A 36 -2.13 2.21 -4.52
CA VAL A 36 -3.20 2.69 -5.36
C VAL A 36 -4.06 1.48 -5.72
N SER A 37 -5.30 1.49 -5.29
CA SER A 37 -6.17 0.35 -5.47
C SER A 37 -7.43 0.72 -6.23
N CYS A 38 -7.87 -0.16 -7.09
CA CYS A 38 -9.14 0.02 -7.77
C CYS A 38 -10.19 -0.98 -7.27
N LYS A 39 -9.88 -1.74 -6.25
CA LYS A 39 -10.83 -2.72 -5.74
C LYS A 39 -10.71 -2.81 -4.23
N ALA A 40 -11.79 -2.47 -3.54
CA ALA A 40 -11.75 -2.36 -2.09
C ALA A 40 -11.48 -3.67 -1.38
N SER A 41 -12.00 -4.78 -1.91
CA SER A 41 -11.81 -6.05 -1.20
C SER A 41 -10.35 -6.50 -1.25
N SER A 42 -9.68 -6.29 -2.37
CA SER A 42 -8.27 -6.64 -2.46
C SER A 42 -7.43 -5.71 -1.59
N LEU A 43 -7.82 -4.43 -1.55
CA LEU A 43 -7.12 -3.46 -0.73
C LEU A 43 -7.17 -3.88 0.73
N ALA A 44 -8.34 -4.25 1.23
CA ALA A 44 -8.49 -4.62 2.63
C ALA A 44 -7.60 -5.82 2.98
N LYS A 45 -7.58 -6.81 2.08
CA LYS A 45 -6.76 -7.98 2.31
C LYS A 45 -5.28 -7.63 2.37
N ASP A 46 -4.82 -6.81 1.42
CA ASP A 46 -3.42 -6.46 1.37
C ASP A 46 -3.02 -5.57 2.54
N LEU A 47 -3.91 -4.67 2.96
CA LEU A 47 -3.60 -3.82 4.10
C LEU A 47 -3.39 -4.62 5.37
N LEU A 48 -4.16 -5.69 5.56
CA LEU A 48 -3.94 -6.53 6.72
C LEU A 48 -2.53 -7.13 6.73
N LEU A 49 -2.09 -7.57 5.57
CA LEU A 49 -0.76 -8.16 5.48
C LEU A 49 0.33 -7.12 5.74
N PHE A 50 0.15 -5.91 5.24
CA PHE A 50 1.13 -4.86 5.50
C PHE A 50 1.14 -4.49 6.97
N GLU A 51 -0.03 -4.46 7.61
CA GLU A 51 -0.07 -4.13 9.03
C GLU A 51 0.63 -5.21 9.86
N GLU A 52 0.46 -6.46 9.47
CA GLU A 52 1.15 -7.53 10.17
C GLU A 52 2.65 -7.41 10.00
N GLY A 53 3.08 -6.83 8.90
CA GLY A 53 4.48 -6.68 8.62
C GLY A 53 5.12 -5.43 9.20
N GLY A 54 4.35 -4.64 9.94
CA GLY A 54 4.92 -3.48 10.61
C GLY A 54 4.59 -2.15 9.99
N TYR A 55 3.57 -2.11 9.15
CA TYR A 55 3.16 -0.84 8.55
C TYR A 55 1.81 -0.41 9.13
N LYS A 56 1.54 0.87 9.08
CA LYS A 56 0.31 1.40 9.59
C LYS A 56 -0.29 2.35 8.58
N VAL A 57 -1.60 2.27 8.40
CA VAL A 57 -2.29 3.17 7.50
C VAL A 57 -2.33 4.56 8.10
N ARG A 58 -1.84 5.54 7.36
CA ARG A 58 -1.82 6.91 7.82
C ARG A 58 -2.92 7.75 7.18
N LYS A 59 -3.24 7.46 5.94
CA LYS A 59 -4.21 8.27 5.24
C LYS A 59 -4.84 7.46 4.13
N ILE A 60 -6.13 7.63 3.92
CA ILE A 60 -6.84 7.00 2.83
C ILE A 60 -7.59 8.09 2.10
N CYS A 61 -7.39 8.16 0.79
CA CYS A 61 -8.11 9.10 -0.05
C CYS A 61 -8.75 8.37 -1.20
N SER A 62 -10.00 8.68 -1.49
CA SER A 62 -10.65 8.14 -2.65
C SER A 62 -10.54 9.16 -3.77
N VAL A 63 -10.14 8.70 -4.93
CA VAL A 63 -9.97 9.56 -6.07
C VAL A 63 -10.98 9.16 -7.11
N ASP A 64 -11.84 10.11 -7.50
CA ASP A 64 -12.88 9.84 -8.46
C ASP A 64 -12.48 10.56 -9.72
N MET A 65 -11.77 9.90 -10.58
CA MET A 65 -11.14 10.56 -11.71
C MET A 65 -12.11 11.00 -12.77
N PHE A 66 -13.11 10.19 -13.06
CA PHE A 66 -14.06 10.56 -14.08
C PHE A 66 -15.45 10.23 -13.58
N PRO A 67 -16.34 11.20 -13.58
CA PRO A 67 -17.68 10.93 -13.04
C PRO A 67 -18.47 9.90 -13.84
N ARG A 68 -18.04 9.61 -15.05
CA ARG A 68 -18.78 8.66 -15.84
C ARG A 68 -18.26 7.26 -15.78
N THR A 69 -17.15 7.05 -15.09
CA THR A 69 -16.60 5.69 -15.02
C THR A 69 -17.02 5.08 -13.72
N TYR A 70 -16.98 3.76 -13.68
CA TYR A 70 -17.28 3.05 -12.47
C TYR A 70 -16.04 2.79 -11.66
N HIS A 71 -14.91 3.32 -12.08
CA HIS A 71 -13.67 3.05 -11.39
C HIS A 71 -13.39 4.13 -10.40
N VAL A 72 -13.36 3.77 -9.15
CA VAL A 72 -12.97 4.69 -8.09
C VAL A 72 -11.66 4.17 -7.56
N GLU A 73 -10.64 4.99 -7.63
CA GLU A 73 -9.35 4.58 -7.11
C GLU A 73 -9.18 5.08 -5.71
N THR A 74 -8.61 4.26 -4.88
CA THR A 74 -8.34 4.61 -3.50
C THR A 74 -6.83 4.63 -3.31
N VAL A 75 -6.34 5.72 -2.79
CA VAL A 75 -4.90 5.85 -2.52
C VAL A 75 -4.71 5.77 -1.02
N VAL A 76 -3.89 4.85 -0.58
CA VAL A 76 -3.63 4.63 0.83
C VAL A 76 -2.18 4.90 1.11
N LEU A 77 -1.94 5.71 2.13
CA LEU A 77 -0.58 6.02 2.56
C LEU A 77 -0.29 5.20 3.81
N LEU A 78 0.75 4.40 3.75
CA LEU A 78 1.16 3.61 4.90
C LEU A 78 2.55 4.04 5.30
N SER A 79 2.85 3.97 6.57
CA SER A 79 4.20 4.22 7.01
C SER A 79 4.65 3.11 7.94
N ARG A 80 5.94 2.88 7.94
CA ARG A 80 6.50 1.85 8.80
C ARG A 80 6.38 2.25 10.24
N VAL A 81 6.00 1.30 11.06
CA VAL A 81 5.95 1.51 12.49
C VAL A 81 7.25 1.02 13.07
N ASN A 82 7.91 1.87 13.82
CA ASN A 82 9.17 1.48 14.39
C ASN A 82 9.00 1.32 15.89
N PRO A 83 8.78 0.13 16.36
CA PRO A 83 8.48 -0.07 17.76
C PRO A 83 9.64 0.20 18.68
N ASP A 84 10.84 0.28 18.16
CA ASP A 84 11.95 0.54 19.00
C ASP A 84 12.09 1.97 19.34
N LYS A 85 11.26 2.79 18.82
CA LYS A 85 11.45 4.20 19.11
C LYS A 85 10.31 4.77 19.87
#